data_2bc985aaa769e4d96e9fb2a9a821deca
#
_entry.id   2bc985aaa769e4d96e9fb2a9a821deca
#
_cell.length_a   1.000
_cell.length_b   1.000
_cell.length_c   1.000
_cell.angle_alpha   90.00
_cell.angle_beta   90.00
_cell.angle_gamma   90.00
#
_symmetry.space_group_name_H-M   'P 1'
#
loop_
_entity.id
_entity.type
_entity.pdbx_description
1 polymer ?
#
loop_
_entity_poly.entity_id
_entity_poly.type
_entity_poly.pdbx_seq_one_letter_code
_entity_poly.pdbx_strand_id
1 'polypeptide(L)'
;MDEHDSHEHAHEHIYYDWEEHGFVSLWLANITAEEIDETLIEYLQFDYDENGNKYLSPFCADFEIADFDEDYREAGILDEPKHKVEDLLQGCSYDEEVITLFKEIIDPSLKLGQFNTVILLYNYNYHGKVKQINNEVMNVVFIGAGQMQHMD
;
A
#
# COMPACT_ATOMS: atom_id res chain seq x y z
N MET A 1 -26.90 -19.70 19.29
CA MET A 1 -26.36 -19.15 19.07
C MET A 1 -25.92 -18.78 18.83
N ASP A 2 -26.20 -18.81 18.67
CA ASP A 2 -25.62 -18.21 18.35
C ASP A 2 -25.26 -17.96 17.94
N GLU A 3 -25.37 -18.24 17.80
CA GLU A 3 -24.74 -17.80 17.48
C GLU A 3 -24.33 -17.49 17.08
N HIS A 4 -24.69 -17.60 17.03
CA HIS A 4 -23.96 -17.13 16.78
C HIS A 4 -23.46 -16.84 16.55
N ASP A 5 -23.66 -17.10 16.57
CA ASP A 5 -22.96 -16.62 16.36
C ASP A 5 -22.52 -16.26 16.20
N SER A 6 -22.54 -16.45 16.07
CA SER A 6 -21.86 -15.99 15.84
C SER A 6 -21.38 -15.74 15.62
N HIS A 7 -21.28 -15.73 15.48
CA HIS A 7 -20.57 -15.35 15.24
C HIS A 7 -19.93 -15.09 15.00
N GLU A 8 -19.94 -15.38 15.03
CA GLU A 8 -19.21 -15.02 14.75
C GLU A 8 -18.84 -14.53 14.43
N HIS A 9 -18.99 -14.56 14.23
CA HIS A 9 -18.45 -14.15 13.96
C HIS A 9 -17.99 -13.58 14.10
N ALA A 10 -19.03 -13.70 14.36
CA ALA A 10 -18.21 -13.25 14.32
C ALA A 10 -17.09 -12.37 13.85
N HIS A 11 -16.22 -12.31 13.64
CA HIS A 11 -15.08 -11.60 13.20
C HIS A 11 -14.84 -11.84 11.75
N GLU A 12 -15.77 -11.42 11.01
CA GLU A 12 -15.62 -11.41 9.60
C GLU A 12 -14.77 -10.22 9.22
N HIS A 13 -13.76 -10.46 8.40
CA HIS A 13 -12.99 -9.38 7.84
C HIS A 13 -13.86 -8.66 6.84
N ILE A 14 -14.08 -7.38 7.07
CA ILE A 14 -14.82 -6.55 6.13
C ILE A 14 -13.76 -5.81 5.31
N TYR A 15 -13.83 -6.00 3.99
CA TYR A 15 -12.90 -5.36 3.07
C TYR A 15 -13.59 -4.20 2.40
N TYR A 16 -12.86 -3.10 2.22
CA TYR A 16 -13.37 -1.86 1.66
C TYR A 16 -12.61 -1.48 0.41
N ASP A 17 -13.28 -0.75 -0.47
CA ASP A 17 -12.66 -0.11 -1.62
C ASP A 17 -12.67 1.39 -1.35
N TRP A 18 -11.48 1.97 -1.24
CA TRP A 18 -11.31 3.39 -0.96
C TRP A 18 -10.97 4.19 -2.23
N GLU A 19 -11.43 3.73 -3.37
CA GLU A 19 -11.19 4.44 -4.62
C GLU A 19 -11.80 5.84 -4.55
N GLU A 20 -10.98 6.84 -4.83
CA GLU A 20 -11.41 8.23 -4.75
C GLU A 20 -10.51 9.07 -5.66
N HIS A 21 -11.12 9.68 -6.68
CA HIS A 21 -10.36 10.42 -7.69
C HIS A 21 -9.55 11.55 -7.07
N GLY A 22 -8.31 11.68 -7.52
CA GLY A 22 -7.42 12.75 -7.09
C GLY A 22 -6.61 12.46 -5.83
N PHE A 23 -6.93 11.37 -5.13
CA PHE A 23 -6.16 10.99 -3.95
C PHE A 23 -5.01 10.06 -4.30
N VAL A 24 -3.98 10.07 -3.47
CA VAL A 24 -2.87 9.13 -3.57
C VAL A 24 -2.57 8.60 -2.18
N SER A 25 -2.37 7.28 -2.08
CA SER A 25 -2.03 6.60 -0.85
C SER A 25 -0.63 6.02 -0.95
N LEU A 26 0.13 6.13 0.14
CA LEU A 26 1.54 5.68 0.18
C LEU A 26 1.76 4.67 1.28
N TRP A 27 2.39 3.57 0.92
CA TRP A 27 2.93 2.59 1.87
C TRP A 27 4.44 2.51 1.64
N LEU A 28 5.18 2.30 2.72
CA LEU A 28 6.61 2.02 2.64
C LEU A 28 6.83 0.64 3.24
N ALA A 29 7.78 -0.09 2.68
CA ALA A 29 8.06 -1.43 3.15
C ALA A 29 9.55 -1.68 3.26
N ASN A 30 9.90 -2.58 4.16
CA ASN A 30 11.22 -3.16 4.20
C ASN A 30 11.08 -4.65 3.93
N ILE A 31 11.53 -5.09 2.77
CA ILE A 31 11.48 -6.48 2.36
C ILE A 31 12.85 -7.10 2.60
N THR A 32 12.89 -8.15 3.43
CA THR A 32 14.14 -8.82 3.79
C THR A 32 14.28 -10.19 3.13
N ALA A 33 13.32 -10.57 2.28
CA ALA A 33 13.40 -11.80 1.52
C ALA A 33 14.57 -11.75 0.55
N GLU A 34 15.15 -12.90 0.23
CA GLU A 34 16.29 -12.99 -0.67
C GLU A 34 15.95 -12.49 -2.07
N GLU A 35 14.75 -12.83 -2.55
CA GLU A 35 14.28 -12.41 -3.87
C GLU A 35 13.29 -11.25 -3.70
N ILE A 36 13.82 -10.04 -3.51
CA ILE A 36 13.00 -8.86 -3.20
C ILE A 36 12.00 -8.56 -4.31
N ASP A 37 12.44 -8.56 -5.57
CA ASP A 37 11.59 -8.25 -6.71
C ASP A 37 10.40 -9.19 -6.81
N GLU A 38 10.66 -10.50 -6.72
CA GLU A 38 9.61 -11.50 -6.81
C GLU A 38 8.66 -11.41 -5.63
N THR A 39 9.20 -11.16 -4.45
CA THR A 39 8.39 -11.02 -3.24
C THR A 39 7.42 -9.85 -3.37
N LEU A 40 7.89 -8.71 -3.89
CA LEU A 40 7.04 -7.54 -4.09
C LEU A 40 5.95 -7.82 -5.12
N ILE A 41 6.32 -8.43 -6.25
CA ILE A 41 5.36 -8.75 -7.30
C ILE A 41 4.26 -9.66 -6.75
N GLU A 42 4.64 -10.73 -6.06
CA GLU A 42 3.68 -11.66 -5.49
C GLU A 42 2.79 -11.01 -4.43
N TYR A 43 3.37 -10.08 -3.69
CA TYR A 43 2.62 -9.39 -2.63
C TYR A 43 1.49 -8.53 -3.19
N LEU A 44 1.73 -7.89 -4.33
CA LEU A 44 0.79 -6.95 -4.93
C LEU A 44 -0.12 -7.56 -5.99
N GLN A 45 0.21 -8.76 -6.46
CA GLN A 45 -0.48 -9.35 -7.61
C GLN A 45 -1.78 -10.01 -7.22
N PHE A 46 -2.85 -9.71 -7.97
CA PHE A 46 -4.11 -10.43 -7.85
C PHE A 46 -3.97 -11.77 -8.55
N ASP A 47 -4.55 -12.82 -7.96
CA ASP A 47 -4.62 -14.12 -8.58
C ASP A 47 -5.97 -14.32 -9.27
N TYR A 48 -5.97 -15.14 -10.31
CA TYR A 48 -7.18 -15.48 -11.05
C TYR A 48 -7.24 -16.99 -11.20
N ASP A 49 -8.43 -17.58 -11.04
CA ASP A 49 -8.60 -18.99 -11.27
C ASP A 49 -8.84 -19.24 -12.78
N GLU A 50 -9.00 -20.51 -13.15
CA GLU A 50 -9.21 -20.87 -14.55
C GLU A 50 -10.53 -20.37 -15.15
N ASN A 51 -11.46 -19.95 -14.28
CA ASN A 51 -12.74 -19.38 -14.70
C ASN A 51 -12.70 -17.85 -14.75
N GLY A 52 -11.55 -17.23 -14.44
CA GLY A 52 -11.39 -15.80 -14.44
C GLY A 52 -11.81 -15.12 -13.14
N ASN A 53 -12.14 -15.88 -12.09
CA ASN A 53 -12.46 -15.30 -10.79
C ASN A 53 -11.21 -14.70 -10.16
N LYS A 54 -11.35 -13.49 -9.67
CA LYS A 54 -10.24 -12.72 -9.10
C LYS A 54 -10.16 -12.96 -7.59
N TYR A 55 -8.97 -13.24 -7.10
CA TYR A 55 -8.70 -13.40 -5.68
C TYR A 55 -7.80 -12.27 -5.20
N LEU A 56 -7.98 -11.88 -3.95
CA LEU A 56 -7.23 -10.76 -3.37
C LEU A 56 -5.74 -11.05 -3.33
N SER A 57 -4.94 -10.02 -3.60
CA SER A 57 -3.50 -10.09 -3.38
C SER A 57 -3.22 -10.19 -1.88
N PRO A 58 -2.04 -10.69 -1.48
CA PRO A 58 -1.66 -10.66 -0.07
C PRO A 58 -1.72 -9.26 0.54
N PHE A 59 -1.32 -8.24 -0.24
CA PHE A 59 -1.40 -6.85 0.19
C PHE A 59 -2.84 -6.45 0.54
N CYS A 60 -3.79 -6.78 -0.33
CA CYS A 60 -5.19 -6.47 -0.09
C CYS A 60 -5.71 -7.19 1.16
N ALA A 61 -5.35 -8.46 1.31
CA ALA A 61 -5.77 -9.23 2.48
C ALA A 61 -5.21 -8.62 3.77
N ASP A 62 -3.95 -8.20 3.75
CA ASP A 62 -3.28 -7.63 4.92
C ASP A 62 -3.91 -6.30 5.35
N PHE A 63 -4.28 -5.45 4.41
CA PHE A 63 -4.81 -4.11 4.71
C PHE A 63 -6.33 -4.03 4.59
N GLU A 64 -7.00 -5.17 4.40
CA GLU A 64 -8.47 -5.25 4.30
C GLU A 64 -9.01 -4.40 3.15
N ILE A 65 -8.32 -4.45 2.03
CA ILE A 65 -8.67 -3.75 0.82
C ILE A 65 -9.45 -4.70 -0.10
N ALA A 66 -10.65 -4.29 -0.53
CA ALA A 66 -11.48 -5.13 -1.41
C ALA A 66 -10.93 -5.17 -2.83
N ASP A 67 -10.40 -4.06 -3.33
CA ASP A 67 -9.94 -3.97 -4.71
C ASP A 67 -9.17 -2.67 -4.90
N PHE A 68 -8.33 -2.63 -5.92
CA PHE A 68 -7.74 -1.40 -6.45
C PHE A 68 -7.47 -1.61 -7.94
N ASP A 69 -7.36 -0.51 -8.67
CA ASP A 69 -7.07 -0.57 -10.10
C ASP A 69 -5.57 -0.74 -10.30
N GLU A 70 -5.17 -1.86 -10.87
CA GLU A 70 -3.76 -2.17 -11.08
C GLU A 70 -3.07 -1.16 -11.99
N ASP A 71 -3.82 -0.49 -12.86
CA ASP A 71 -3.27 0.55 -13.74
C ASP A 71 -2.86 1.80 -12.94
N TYR A 72 -3.37 1.97 -11.72
CA TYR A 72 -3.04 3.10 -10.86
C TYR A 72 -2.10 2.73 -9.72
N ARG A 73 -1.56 1.52 -9.75
CA ARG A 73 -0.56 1.08 -8.78
C ARG A 73 0.84 1.36 -9.32
N GLU A 74 1.66 1.94 -8.48
CA GLU A 74 3.06 2.14 -8.79
C GLU A 74 3.88 1.63 -7.61
N ALA A 75 4.87 0.79 -7.87
CA ALA A 75 5.69 0.24 -6.81
C ALA A 75 7.11 0.10 -7.30
N GLY A 76 8.06 0.28 -6.40
CA GLY A 76 9.46 0.18 -6.76
C GLY A 76 10.33 -0.16 -5.59
N ILE A 77 11.49 -0.73 -5.89
CA ILE A 77 12.48 -1.08 -4.92
C ILE A 77 13.61 -0.06 -5.02
N LEU A 78 14.06 0.45 -3.88
CA LEU A 78 15.11 1.45 -3.82
C LEU A 78 16.47 0.77 -3.98
N ASP A 79 17.36 1.40 -4.75
CA ASP A 79 18.72 0.89 -4.95
C ASP A 79 19.60 1.12 -3.73
N GLU A 80 19.24 2.10 -2.92
CA GLU A 80 19.97 2.42 -1.68
C GLU A 80 19.01 3.11 -0.71
N PRO A 81 19.33 3.16 0.58
CA PRO A 81 18.49 3.85 1.54
C PRO A 81 18.33 5.33 1.20
N LYS A 82 17.08 5.82 1.30
CA LYS A 82 16.78 7.23 1.10
C LYS A 82 16.37 7.83 2.43
N HIS A 83 16.84 9.04 2.71
CA HIS A 83 16.59 9.70 3.99
C HIS A 83 15.71 10.93 3.87
N LYS A 84 15.38 11.34 2.64
CA LYS A 84 14.53 12.50 2.38
C LYS A 84 13.37 12.10 1.50
N VAL A 85 12.22 12.75 1.71
CA VAL A 85 11.00 12.48 0.94
C VAL A 85 11.25 12.69 -0.55
N GLU A 86 11.93 13.76 -0.93
CA GLU A 86 12.21 14.06 -2.32
C GLU A 86 13.04 12.97 -3.01
N ASP A 87 13.99 12.38 -2.29
CA ASP A 87 14.80 11.31 -2.85
C ASP A 87 14.04 9.99 -2.91
N LEU A 88 13.17 9.78 -1.90
CA LEU A 88 12.38 8.57 -1.79
C LEU A 88 11.36 8.45 -2.94
N LEU A 89 10.73 9.55 -3.30
CA LEU A 89 9.61 9.57 -4.24
C LEU A 89 9.98 10.11 -5.62
N GLN A 90 11.24 10.48 -5.82
CA GLN A 90 11.71 10.97 -7.10
C GLN A 90 11.46 9.94 -8.21
N GLY A 91 10.92 10.41 -9.32
CA GLY A 91 10.66 9.56 -10.48
C GLY A 91 9.32 8.87 -10.49
N CYS A 92 8.53 8.98 -9.41
CA CYS A 92 7.18 8.44 -9.44
C CYS A 92 6.29 9.34 -10.30
N SER A 93 5.12 8.82 -10.68
CA SER A 93 4.17 9.62 -11.45
C SER A 93 3.72 10.83 -10.64
N TYR A 94 3.68 12.00 -11.27
CA TYR A 94 3.32 13.27 -10.61
C TYR A 94 4.25 13.60 -9.43
N ASP A 95 5.53 13.27 -9.57
CA ASP A 95 6.45 13.31 -8.43
C ASP A 95 6.53 14.65 -7.72
N GLU A 96 6.46 15.77 -8.43
CA GLU A 96 6.52 17.09 -7.79
C GLU A 96 5.37 17.28 -6.81
N GLU A 97 4.15 16.92 -7.23
CA GLU A 97 2.98 17.05 -6.35
C GLU A 97 2.99 16.02 -5.23
N VAL A 98 3.37 14.78 -5.55
CA VAL A 98 3.43 13.71 -4.57
C VAL A 98 4.46 14.03 -3.50
N ILE A 99 5.63 14.52 -3.90
CA ILE A 99 6.68 14.90 -2.96
C ILE A 99 6.19 16.04 -2.06
N THR A 100 5.60 17.07 -2.65
CA THR A 100 5.09 18.21 -1.88
C THR A 100 4.04 17.74 -0.86
N LEU A 101 3.12 16.89 -1.30
CA LEU A 101 2.07 16.37 -0.45
C LEU A 101 2.63 15.57 0.72
N PHE A 102 3.54 14.64 0.44
CA PHE A 102 4.05 13.75 1.49
C PHE A 102 5.09 14.40 2.39
N LYS A 103 5.70 15.50 1.97
CA LYS A 103 6.51 16.31 2.89
C LYS A 103 5.68 16.86 4.04
N GLU A 104 4.39 17.11 3.79
CA GLU A 104 3.49 17.60 4.84
C GLU A 104 2.90 16.46 5.65
N ILE A 105 2.69 15.30 5.04
CA ILE A 105 2.03 14.17 5.69
C ILE A 105 2.99 13.33 6.54
N ILE A 106 4.19 13.10 6.03
CA ILE A 106 5.15 12.20 6.70
C ILE A 106 5.67 12.86 7.98
N ASP A 107 5.59 12.12 9.08
CA ASP A 107 6.15 12.56 10.37
C ASP A 107 7.66 12.74 10.19
N PRO A 108 8.21 13.92 10.50
CA PRO A 108 9.66 14.15 10.36
C PRO A 108 10.52 13.21 11.19
N SER A 109 9.96 12.60 12.23
CA SER A 109 10.72 11.67 13.08
C SER A 109 10.82 10.27 12.46
N LEU A 110 10.04 9.99 11.42
CA LEU A 110 10.08 8.68 10.76
C LEU A 110 11.40 8.51 10.02
N LYS A 111 12.09 7.42 10.29
CA LYS A 111 13.38 7.13 9.67
C LYS A 111 13.16 6.45 8.33
N LEU A 112 13.20 7.24 7.27
CA LEU A 112 12.92 6.74 5.91
C LEU A 112 13.96 5.72 5.44
N GLY A 113 15.19 5.83 5.93
CA GLY A 113 16.27 4.94 5.51
C GLY A 113 16.08 3.47 5.89
N GLN A 114 15.10 3.16 6.73
CA GLN A 114 14.80 1.78 7.09
C GLN A 114 13.99 1.03 6.02
N PHE A 115 13.45 1.76 5.04
CA PHE A 115 12.60 1.15 4.01
C PHE A 115 13.36 0.98 2.71
N ASN A 116 13.05 -0.10 1.98
CA ASN A 116 13.63 -0.35 0.67
C ASN A 116 12.60 -0.43 -0.45
N THR A 117 11.32 -0.21 -0.13
CA THR A 117 10.25 -0.39 -1.10
C THR A 117 9.19 0.70 -0.93
N VAL A 118 8.70 1.20 -2.06
CA VAL A 118 7.65 2.23 -2.12
C VAL A 118 6.45 1.65 -2.85
N ILE A 119 5.26 1.81 -2.31
CA ILE A 119 4.00 1.40 -2.94
C ILE A 119 3.07 2.59 -2.97
N LEU A 120 2.61 2.96 -4.15
CA LEU A 120 1.67 4.07 -4.35
C LEU A 120 0.42 3.56 -5.05
N LEU A 121 -0.73 3.97 -4.54
CA LEU A 121 -2.00 3.77 -5.23
C LEU A 121 -2.58 5.14 -5.53
N TYR A 122 -2.74 5.42 -6.82
CA TYR A 122 -3.34 6.67 -7.29
C TYR A 122 -4.85 6.50 -7.38
N ASN A 123 -5.58 7.60 -7.22
CA ASN A 123 -7.05 7.59 -7.16
C ASN A 123 -7.55 6.68 -6.04
N TYR A 124 -6.86 6.72 -4.91
CA TYR A 124 -7.15 5.85 -3.78
C TYR A 124 -6.90 6.60 -2.48
N ASN A 125 -7.90 6.59 -1.61
CA ASN A 125 -7.82 7.28 -0.32
C ASN A 125 -7.97 6.25 0.79
N TYR A 126 -6.88 5.48 1.02
CA TYR A 126 -6.91 4.47 2.07
C TYR A 126 -7.01 5.14 3.45
N HIS A 127 -8.02 4.76 4.22
CA HIS A 127 -8.15 5.22 5.60
C HIS A 127 -8.65 4.08 6.48
N GLY A 128 -8.20 2.86 6.17
CA GLY A 128 -8.53 1.70 6.97
C GLY A 128 -7.81 1.69 8.30
N LYS A 129 -8.23 0.77 9.15
CA LYS A 129 -7.69 0.67 10.51
C LYS A 129 -6.32 -0.01 10.58
N VAL A 130 -5.98 -0.82 9.57
CA VAL A 130 -4.69 -1.51 9.55
C VAL A 130 -3.63 -0.54 9.05
N LYS A 131 -2.65 -0.23 9.89
CA LYS A 131 -1.61 0.75 9.56
C LYS A 131 -0.25 0.11 9.34
N GLN A 132 -0.09 -1.12 9.76
CA GLN A 132 1.20 -1.81 9.65
C GLN A 132 0.98 -3.32 9.70
N ILE A 133 1.74 -4.03 8.87
CA ILE A 133 1.85 -5.50 9.01
C ILE A 133 3.32 -5.84 9.09
N ASN A 134 3.61 -6.94 9.75
CA ASN A 134 4.98 -7.37 9.94
C ASN A 134 5.00 -8.90 9.94
N ASN A 135 5.81 -9.48 9.09
CA ASN A 135 5.98 -10.93 9.05
C ASN A 135 7.46 -11.27 8.86
N GLU A 136 7.77 -12.51 8.57
CA GLU A 136 9.16 -12.98 8.52
C GLU A 136 9.99 -12.32 7.42
N VAL A 137 9.34 -11.86 6.34
CA VAL A 137 10.06 -11.36 5.17
C VAL A 137 9.81 -9.89 4.87
N MET A 138 8.87 -9.26 5.56
CA MET A 138 8.61 -7.84 5.29
C MET A 138 7.90 -7.13 6.43
N ASN A 139 8.13 -5.85 6.50
CA ASN A 139 7.41 -4.91 7.34
C ASN A 139 6.83 -3.86 6.41
N VAL A 140 5.50 -3.72 6.40
CA VAL A 140 4.82 -2.77 5.51
C VAL A 140 4.05 -1.78 6.37
N VAL A 141 4.28 -0.50 6.12
CA VAL A 141 3.69 0.58 6.93
C VAL A 141 2.89 1.50 6.01
N PHE A 142 1.63 1.72 6.36
CA PHE A 142 0.84 2.73 5.69
C PHE A 142 1.29 4.10 6.20
N ILE A 143 1.70 4.97 5.27
CA ILE A 143 2.25 6.28 5.62
C ILE A 143 1.16 7.34 5.66
N GLY A 144 0.29 7.34 4.66
CA GLY A 144 -0.79 8.31 4.59
C GLY A 144 -1.38 8.42 3.21
N ALA A 145 -2.46 9.19 3.14
CA ALA A 145 -3.14 9.48 1.88
C ALA A 145 -3.50 10.96 1.86
N GLY A 146 -3.52 11.54 0.68
CA GLY A 146 -3.88 12.93 0.54
C GLY A 146 -4.34 13.25 -0.86
N GLN A 147 -4.96 14.40 -1.02
CA GLN A 147 -5.51 14.84 -2.28
C GLN A 147 -4.49 15.64 -3.06
N MET A 148 -4.29 15.28 -4.32
CA MET A 148 -3.46 16.02 -5.24
C MET A 148 -4.30 17.06 -5.97
N GLN A 149 -3.69 18.20 -6.29
CA GLN A 149 -4.42 19.32 -6.86
C GLN A 149 -4.62 19.22 -8.37
N HIS A 150 -3.71 18.55 -9.08
CA HIS A 150 -3.66 18.57 -10.53
C HIS A 150 -3.66 17.19 -11.17
N MET A 151 -4.24 16.20 -10.50
CA MET A 151 -4.32 14.87 -11.07
C MET A 151 -5.48 14.81 -12.05
N ASP A 152 -5.18 14.37 -13.26
CA ASP A 152 -6.18 14.20 -14.31
C ASP A 152 -6.84 12.81 -14.26
#